data_454f7c3139ae067712d77b8b3d058366
#
_entry.id   454f7c3139ae067712d77b8b3d058366
#
_cell.length_a   1.000
_cell.length_b   1.000
_cell.length_c   1.000
_cell.angle_alpha   90.00
_cell.angle_beta   90.00
_cell.angle_gamma   90.00
#
_symmetry.space_group_name_H-M   'P 1'
#
loop_
_entity.id
_entity.type
_entity.pdbx_description
1 polymer ?
#
loop_
_entity_poly.entity_id
_entity_poly.type
_entity_poly.pdbx_seq_one_letter_code
_entity_poly.pdbx_strand_id
1 'polypeptide(L)'
;MENVTVLLSKKQSHFNKISPNSSISDALCRMSCQNTDYLIVVDDDEKFLGLLTDHDIATKTVFANKSLTTTKVKQMMNTRWPVADADNTVEDCMKLMSRYNVRYVPVFKNLSFLGVVSSDDILQEAVSHRSKIFDVEDKNVSVTYSY
;
A
#
# COMPACT_ATOMS: atom_id res chain seq x y z
N MET A 1 -4.31 5.20 19.95
CA MET A 1 -4.27 4.80 18.56
C MET A 1 -2.95 5.12 17.95
N GLU A 2 -2.46 4.20 17.15
CA GLU A 2 -1.13 4.35 16.58
C GLU A 2 -1.14 5.40 15.47
N ASN A 3 -0.09 6.21 15.44
CA ASN A 3 0.12 7.20 14.39
C ASN A 3 0.58 6.49 13.11
N VAL A 4 0.12 6.96 11.97
CA VAL A 4 0.42 6.37 10.66
C VAL A 4 1.92 6.33 10.35
N THR A 5 2.70 7.28 10.86
CA THR A 5 4.15 7.31 10.67
C THR A 5 4.86 6.14 11.37
N VAL A 6 4.32 5.67 12.49
CA VAL A 6 4.85 4.47 13.17
C VAL A 6 4.63 3.24 12.31
N LEU A 7 3.45 3.10 11.71
CA LEU A 7 3.16 2.02 10.78
C LEU A 7 4.11 2.06 9.57
N LEU A 8 4.32 3.23 8.98
CA LEU A 8 5.25 3.40 7.86
C LEU A 8 6.70 3.04 8.24
N SER A 9 7.15 3.37 9.45
CA SER A 9 8.51 3.06 9.91
C SER A 9 8.76 1.56 10.08
N LYS A 10 7.72 0.78 10.31
CA LYS A 10 7.80 -0.69 10.41
C LYS A 10 7.88 -1.36 9.04
N LYS A 11 7.45 -0.68 7.99
CA LYS A 11 7.60 -1.19 6.64
C LYS A 11 9.07 -1.21 6.26
N GLN A 12 9.54 -2.35 5.76
CA GLN A 12 10.82 -2.37 5.07
C GLN A 12 10.69 -1.43 3.87
N SER A 13 11.61 -0.50 3.74
CA SER A 13 11.59 0.58 2.74
C SER A 13 11.89 0.07 1.32
N HIS A 14 11.17 -0.96 0.88
CA HIS A 14 11.09 -1.30 -0.52
C HIS A 14 10.04 -0.39 -1.14
N PHE A 15 10.46 0.83 -1.45
CA PHE A 15 9.63 1.70 -2.25
C PHE A 15 9.51 1.05 -3.63
N ASN A 16 8.33 0.51 -3.91
CA ASN A 16 7.98 -0.02 -5.22
C ASN A 16 7.75 1.14 -6.18
N LYS A 17 8.82 1.84 -6.53
CA LYS A 17 8.78 3.01 -7.41
C LYS A 17 8.90 2.60 -8.87
N ILE A 18 8.21 3.32 -9.72
CA ILE A 18 8.30 3.16 -11.17
C ILE A 18 8.20 4.52 -11.86
N SER A 19 8.86 4.65 -13.01
CA SER A 19 8.75 5.83 -13.86
C SER A 19 7.41 5.87 -14.60
N PRO A 20 6.79 7.06 -14.79
CA PRO A 20 5.58 7.21 -15.60
C PRO A 20 5.77 6.81 -17.06
N ASN A 21 7.01 6.78 -17.55
CA ASN A 21 7.35 6.43 -18.92
C ASN A 21 7.66 4.93 -19.11
N SER A 22 7.68 4.15 -18.05
CA SER A 22 7.82 2.69 -18.13
C SER A 22 6.60 2.05 -18.79
N SER A 23 6.78 0.89 -19.41
CA SER A 23 5.66 0.12 -19.96
C SER A 23 4.85 -0.57 -18.88
N ILE A 24 3.61 -0.90 -19.19
CA ILE A 24 2.78 -1.71 -18.30
C ILE A 24 3.35 -3.12 -18.13
N SER A 25 3.97 -3.69 -19.16
CA SER A 25 4.71 -4.95 -19.04
C SER A 25 5.79 -4.90 -17.97
N ASP A 26 6.59 -3.83 -17.95
CA ASP A 26 7.62 -3.64 -16.92
C ASP A 26 7.02 -3.49 -15.52
N ALA A 27 5.90 -2.78 -15.42
CA ALA A 27 5.18 -2.63 -14.16
C ALA A 27 4.70 -3.98 -13.62
N LEU A 28 4.09 -4.81 -14.45
CA LEU A 28 3.63 -6.16 -14.06
C LEU A 28 4.78 -7.06 -13.65
N CYS A 29 5.91 -6.98 -14.37
CA CYS A 29 7.12 -7.72 -14.03
C CYS A 29 7.63 -7.32 -12.63
N ARG A 30 7.68 -6.03 -12.32
CA ARG A 30 8.08 -5.53 -10.99
C ARG A 30 7.12 -5.96 -9.89
N MET A 31 5.82 -5.86 -10.13
CA MET A 31 4.80 -6.32 -9.17
C MET A 31 4.97 -7.81 -8.86
N SER A 32 5.20 -8.63 -9.87
CA SER A 32 5.43 -10.07 -9.72
C SER A 32 6.73 -10.34 -8.95
N CYS A 33 7.84 -9.72 -9.33
CA CYS A 33 9.14 -9.92 -8.68
C CYS A 33 9.17 -9.47 -7.22
N GLN A 34 8.43 -8.43 -6.89
CA GLN A 34 8.38 -7.85 -5.54
C GLN A 34 7.21 -8.36 -4.71
N ASN A 35 6.37 -9.21 -5.29
CA ASN A 35 5.15 -9.73 -4.66
C ASN A 35 4.27 -8.59 -4.10
N THR A 36 4.03 -7.59 -4.91
CA THR A 36 3.19 -6.44 -4.58
C THR A 36 2.11 -6.24 -5.63
N ASP A 37 1.01 -5.64 -5.23
CA ASP A 37 -0.14 -5.37 -6.09
C ASP A 37 -0.27 -3.88 -6.46
N TYR A 38 0.71 -3.06 -6.07
CA TYR A 38 0.78 -1.65 -6.43
C TYR A 38 2.21 -1.16 -6.62
N LEU A 39 2.36 -0.10 -7.41
CA LEU A 39 3.61 0.64 -7.59
C LEU A 39 3.38 2.13 -7.37
N ILE A 40 4.38 2.78 -6.81
CA ILE A 40 4.40 4.22 -6.58
C ILE A 40 5.03 4.88 -7.80
N VAL A 41 4.26 5.72 -8.50
CA VAL A 41 4.74 6.41 -9.69
C VAL A 41 5.37 7.73 -9.27
N VAL A 42 6.64 7.87 -9.61
CA VAL A 42 7.45 9.07 -9.31
C VAL A 42 8.11 9.59 -10.57
N ASP A 43 8.36 10.91 -10.62
CA ASP A 43 9.12 11.52 -11.71
C ASP A 43 10.63 11.43 -11.48
N ASP A 44 11.42 12.03 -12.37
CA ASP A 44 12.89 12.01 -12.31
C ASP A 44 13.44 12.74 -11.06
N ASP A 45 12.66 13.65 -10.48
CA ASP A 45 12.97 14.37 -9.24
C ASP A 45 12.42 13.66 -7.99
N GLU A 46 11.99 12.41 -8.11
CA GLU A 46 11.41 11.61 -7.03
C GLU A 46 10.09 12.17 -6.46
N LYS A 47 9.40 13.03 -7.21
CA LYS A 47 8.08 13.52 -6.83
C LYS A 47 7.01 12.47 -7.07
N PHE A 48 6.13 12.31 -6.07
CA PHE A 48 4.96 11.46 -6.18
C PHE A 48 3.99 11.98 -7.25
N LEU A 49 3.65 11.12 -8.22
CA LEU A 49 2.71 11.42 -9.29
C LEU A 49 1.38 10.68 -9.12
N GLY A 50 1.41 9.48 -8.60
CA GLY A 50 0.24 8.65 -8.43
C GLY A 50 0.58 7.21 -8.06
N LEU A 51 -0.43 6.34 -8.10
CA LEU A 51 -0.26 4.91 -7.89
C LEU A 51 -0.75 4.14 -9.12
N LEU A 52 -0.09 3.05 -9.40
CA LEU A 52 -0.53 2.05 -10.37
C LEU A 52 -0.82 0.76 -9.62
N THR A 53 -2.04 0.26 -9.73
CA THR A 53 -2.46 -1.00 -9.11
C THR A 53 -2.70 -2.08 -10.17
N ASP A 54 -2.63 -3.34 -9.75
CA ASP A 54 -3.00 -4.47 -10.59
C ASP A 54 -4.47 -4.38 -11.05
N HIS A 55 -5.35 -3.88 -10.18
CA HIS A 55 -6.75 -3.62 -10.52
C HIS A 55 -6.90 -2.59 -11.64
N ASP A 56 -6.15 -1.48 -11.60
CA ASP A 56 -6.14 -0.47 -12.66
C ASP A 56 -5.69 -1.07 -14.00
N ILE A 57 -4.64 -1.90 -13.97
CA ILE A 57 -4.15 -2.58 -15.17
C ILE A 57 -5.19 -3.53 -15.73
N ALA A 58 -5.77 -4.38 -14.89
CA ALA A 58 -6.76 -5.36 -15.31
C ALA A 58 -8.00 -4.69 -15.91
N THR A 59 -8.57 -3.70 -15.24
CA THR A 59 -9.79 -3.02 -15.68
C THR A 59 -9.56 -2.20 -16.95
N LYS A 60 -8.50 -1.44 -17.03
CA LYS A 60 -8.20 -0.58 -18.18
C LYS A 60 -7.75 -1.37 -19.41
N THR A 61 -7.05 -2.49 -19.21
CA THR A 61 -6.65 -3.37 -20.30
C THR A 61 -7.86 -4.07 -20.92
N VAL A 62 -8.75 -4.64 -20.11
CA VAL A 62 -9.93 -5.36 -20.57
C VAL A 62 -10.90 -4.42 -21.27
N PHE A 63 -11.21 -3.27 -20.70
CA PHE A 63 -12.21 -2.35 -21.24
C PHE A 63 -11.70 -1.46 -22.38
N ALA A 64 -10.41 -1.10 -22.37
CA ALA A 64 -9.83 -0.22 -23.38
C ALA A 64 -9.03 -0.97 -24.47
N ASN A 65 -8.89 -2.28 -24.35
CA ASN A 65 -8.13 -3.14 -25.29
C ASN A 65 -6.74 -2.60 -25.63
N LYS A 66 -6.00 -2.20 -24.60
CA LYS A 66 -4.67 -1.59 -24.74
C LYS A 66 -3.56 -2.63 -24.70
N SER A 67 -2.52 -2.43 -25.48
CA SER A 67 -1.31 -3.26 -25.47
C SER A 67 -0.48 -3.01 -24.20
N LEU A 68 -0.05 -4.07 -23.53
CA LEU A 68 0.79 -3.99 -22.31
C LEU A 68 2.21 -3.50 -22.63
N THR A 69 2.72 -3.76 -23.83
CA THR A 69 4.08 -3.41 -24.22
C THR A 69 4.24 -1.97 -24.69
N THR A 70 3.21 -1.40 -25.28
CA THR A 70 3.23 -0.03 -25.84
C THR A 70 2.55 1.00 -24.94
N THR A 71 1.71 0.57 -24.01
CA THR A 71 1.06 1.48 -23.06
C THR A 71 1.99 1.82 -21.92
N LYS A 72 2.08 3.10 -21.59
CA LYS A 72 2.93 3.61 -20.51
C LYS A 72 2.17 3.68 -19.18
N VAL A 73 2.90 3.58 -18.08
CA VAL A 73 2.37 3.70 -16.72
C VAL A 73 1.52 4.95 -16.54
N LYS A 74 1.98 6.10 -17.04
CA LYS A 74 1.23 7.38 -16.96
C LYS A 74 -0.16 7.34 -17.58
N GLN A 75 -0.41 6.42 -18.51
CA GLN A 75 -1.72 6.27 -19.17
C GLN A 75 -2.71 5.45 -18.35
N MET A 76 -2.23 4.67 -17.39
CA MET A 76 -3.06 3.80 -16.55
C MET A 76 -3.05 4.16 -15.06
N MET A 77 -2.04 4.90 -14.58
CA MET A 77 -1.95 5.29 -13.17
C MET A 77 -3.14 6.13 -12.74
N ASN A 78 -3.50 6.00 -11.49
CA ASN A 78 -4.49 6.86 -10.84
C ASN A 78 -3.78 7.99 -10.09
N THR A 79 -4.18 9.22 -10.35
CA THR A 79 -3.64 10.43 -9.72
C THR A 79 -4.57 11.01 -8.65
N ARG A 80 -5.77 10.46 -8.50
CA ARG A 80 -6.80 10.93 -7.57
C ARG A 80 -6.96 9.97 -6.41
N TRP A 81 -6.12 10.14 -5.41
CA TRP A 81 -6.14 9.33 -4.19
C TRP A 81 -6.53 10.18 -2.98
N PRO A 82 -7.31 9.65 -2.04
CA PRO A 82 -7.39 10.26 -0.73
C PRO A 82 -6.00 10.24 -0.09
N VAL A 83 -5.63 11.31 0.57
CA VAL A 83 -4.31 11.50 1.14
C VAL A 83 -4.44 11.65 2.65
N ALA A 84 -3.54 11.02 3.39
CA ALA A 84 -3.42 11.20 4.83
C ALA A 84 -2.24 12.13 5.15
N ASP A 85 -2.38 12.87 6.23
CA ASP A 85 -1.29 13.63 6.83
C ASP A 85 -0.48 12.74 7.78
N ALA A 86 0.79 13.08 7.97
CA ALA A 86 1.68 12.36 8.89
C ALA A 86 1.16 12.30 10.34
N ASP A 87 0.33 13.25 10.73
CA ASP A 87 -0.26 13.30 12.07
C ASP A 87 -1.55 12.50 12.19
N ASN A 88 -2.08 11.95 11.09
CA ASN A 88 -3.23 11.08 11.13
C ASN A 88 -2.93 9.75 11.81
N THR A 89 -3.97 9.15 12.37
CA THR A 89 -3.91 7.82 12.95
C THR A 89 -4.16 6.74 11.91
N VAL A 90 -3.81 5.51 12.23
CA VAL A 90 -4.17 4.32 11.43
C VAL A 90 -5.68 4.25 11.21
N GLU A 91 -6.48 4.59 12.23
CA GLU A 91 -7.94 4.63 12.11
C GLU A 91 -8.43 5.69 11.12
N ASP A 92 -7.78 6.86 11.06
CA ASP A 92 -8.11 7.87 10.06
C ASP A 92 -7.88 7.34 8.64
N CYS A 93 -6.79 6.60 8.42
CA CYS A 93 -6.53 5.93 7.15
C CYS A 93 -7.61 4.88 6.82
N MET A 94 -8.05 4.10 7.80
CA MET A 94 -9.14 3.14 7.60
C MET A 94 -10.44 3.83 7.19
N LYS A 95 -10.76 4.96 7.81
CA LYS A 95 -11.93 5.78 7.44
C LYS A 95 -11.82 6.30 6.01
N LEU A 96 -10.63 6.76 5.59
CA LEU A 96 -10.39 7.17 4.21
C LEU A 96 -10.58 6.02 3.23
N MET A 97 -10.01 4.85 3.53
CA MET A 97 -10.15 3.66 2.69
C MET A 97 -11.61 3.25 2.53
N SER A 98 -12.37 3.24 3.61
CA SER A 98 -13.80 2.91 3.59
C SER A 98 -14.61 3.94 2.82
N ARG A 99 -14.38 5.23 3.09
CA ARG A 99 -15.13 6.32 2.48
C ARG A 99 -14.96 6.40 0.96
N TYR A 100 -13.73 6.21 0.49
CA TYR A 100 -13.38 6.32 -0.93
C TYR A 100 -13.27 4.98 -1.65
N ASN A 101 -13.56 3.88 -0.94
CA ASN A 101 -13.45 2.52 -1.45
C ASN A 101 -12.10 2.23 -2.12
N VAL A 102 -11.04 2.59 -1.40
CA VAL A 102 -9.65 2.38 -1.83
C VAL A 102 -8.90 1.52 -0.82
N ARG A 103 -7.83 0.86 -1.26
CA ARG A 103 -7.00 -0.02 -0.43
C ARG A 103 -5.63 0.58 -0.10
N TYR A 104 -5.35 1.77 -0.62
CA TYR A 104 -4.07 2.45 -0.49
C TYR A 104 -4.31 3.91 -0.17
N VAL A 105 -3.53 4.44 0.77
CA VAL A 105 -3.58 5.86 1.15
C VAL A 105 -2.16 6.41 1.16
N PRO A 106 -1.80 7.29 0.22
CA PRO A 106 -0.55 8.03 0.28
C PRO A 106 -0.51 8.94 1.50
N VAL A 107 0.64 9.01 2.15
CA VAL A 107 0.87 9.80 3.35
C VAL A 107 1.88 10.90 3.04
N PHE A 108 1.55 12.13 3.43
CA PHE A 108 2.39 13.32 3.25
C PHE A 108 2.62 14.02 4.58
N LYS A 109 3.75 14.68 4.69
CA LYS A 109 4.00 15.68 5.72
C LYS A 109 4.29 17.00 5.03
N ASN A 110 3.43 17.99 5.24
CA ASN A 110 3.40 19.19 4.42
C ASN A 110 3.23 18.81 2.93
N LEU A 111 4.17 19.13 2.07
CA LEU A 111 4.17 18.75 0.66
C LEU A 111 5.11 17.58 0.34
N SER A 112 5.72 16.97 1.37
CA SER A 112 6.67 15.88 1.19
C SER A 112 5.98 14.52 1.30
N PHE A 113 6.16 13.68 0.28
CA PHE A 113 5.66 12.31 0.26
C PHE A 113 6.47 11.44 1.23
N LEU A 114 5.79 10.73 2.13
CA LEU A 114 6.41 9.84 3.12
C LEU A 114 6.31 8.37 2.76
N GLY A 115 5.23 7.96 2.15
CA GLY A 115 4.97 6.56 1.82
C GLY A 115 3.50 6.28 1.59
N VAL A 116 3.16 5.01 1.43
CA VAL A 116 1.80 4.54 1.22
C VAL A 116 1.43 3.54 2.31
N VAL A 117 0.28 3.74 2.92
CA VAL A 117 -0.35 2.75 3.81
C VAL A 117 -1.36 1.96 3.01
N SER A 118 -1.25 0.63 3.05
CA SER A 118 -2.20 -0.28 2.45
C SER A 118 -3.14 -0.91 3.49
N SER A 119 -4.27 -1.41 3.03
CA SER A 119 -5.17 -2.20 3.90
C SER A 119 -4.47 -3.45 4.47
N ASP A 120 -3.55 -4.03 3.72
CA ASP A 120 -2.77 -5.19 4.17
C ASP A 120 -1.80 -4.82 5.30
N ASP A 121 -1.19 -3.64 5.25
CA ASP A 121 -0.34 -3.15 6.34
C ASP A 121 -1.12 -3.05 7.65
N ILE A 122 -2.33 -2.51 7.58
CA ILE A 122 -3.23 -2.37 8.74
C ILE A 122 -3.65 -3.74 9.28
N LEU A 123 -3.98 -4.65 8.38
CA LEU A 123 -4.36 -6.02 8.75
C LEU A 123 -3.20 -6.75 9.43
N GLN A 124 -1.99 -6.66 8.89
CA GLN A 124 -0.79 -7.26 9.49
C GLN A 124 -0.50 -6.70 10.88
N GLU A 125 -0.67 -5.40 11.07
CA GLU A 125 -0.49 -4.78 12.38
C GLU A 125 -1.53 -5.29 13.38
N ALA A 126 -2.80 -5.40 12.99
CA ALA A 126 -3.87 -5.92 13.82
C ALA A 126 -3.62 -7.39 14.23
N VAL A 127 -3.15 -8.22 13.32
CA VAL A 127 -2.79 -9.63 13.59
C VAL A 127 -1.59 -9.71 14.53
N SER A 128 -0.57 -8.89 14.31
CA SER A 128 0.62 -8.81 15.18
C SER A 128 0.27 -8.41 16.62
N HIS A 129 -0.66 -7.48 16.80
CA HIS A 129 -1.15 -7.11 18.14
C HIS A 129 -1.92 -8.25 18.79
N ARG A 130 -2.75 -8.98 18.06
CA ARG A 130 -3.48 -10.14 18.59
C ARG A 130 -2.54 -11.26 19.02
N SER A 131 -1.55 -11.61 18.21
CA SER A 131 -0.59 -12.65 18.58
C SER A 131 0.18 -12.30 19.85
N LYS A 132 0.56 -11.04 20.04
CA LYS A 132 1.19 -10.58 21.29
C LYS A 132 0.27 -10.71 22.51
N ILE A 133 -1.04 -10.48 22.35
CA ILE A 133 -2.03 -10.65 23.43
C ILE A 133 -2.16 -12.15 23.76
N PHE A 134 -2.26 -13.02 22.77
CA PHE A 134 -2.33 -14.47 22.97
C PHE A 134 -1.03 -15.03 23.58
N ASP A 135 0.13 -14.57 23.15
CA ASP A 135 1.41 -14.99 23.74
C ASP A 135 1.54 -14.59 25.22
N VAL A 136 0.92 -13.51 25.65
CA VAL A 136 0.87 -13.09 27.05
C VAL A 136 -0.13 -13.94 27.83
N GLU A 137 -1.25 -14.31 27.25
CA GLU A 137 -2.25 -15.18 27.88
C GLU A 137 -1.73 -16.62 28.02
N ASP A 138 -1.06 -17.16 27.02
CA ASP A 138 -0.48 -18.51 27.07
C ASP A 138 0.63 -18.66 28.11
N LYS A 139 1.33 -17.59 28.45
CA LYS A 139 2.32 -17.59 29.55
C LYS A 139 1.71 -17.63 30.94
N ASN A 140 0.43 -17.27 31.05
CA ASN A 140 -0.31 -17.23 32.32
C ASN A 140 -1.28 -18.39 32.48
N VAL A 141 -1.51 -19.19 31.45
CA VAL A 141 -2.37 -20.36 31.48
C VAL A 141 -1.54 -21.60 31.24
N SER A 142 -1.03 -22.19 32.31
CA SER A 142 -0.54 -23.58 32.29
C SER A 142 -1.76 -24.49 32.16
N VAL A 143 -2.16 -24.79 30.94
CA VAL A 143 -3.18 -25.82 30.70
C VAL A 143 -2.48 -27.17 30.85
N THR A 144 -2.59 -27.75 32.02
CA THR A 144 -2.29 -29.16 32.24
C THR A 144 -3.43 -29.97 31.62
N TYR A 145 -3.19 -30.52 30.43
CA TYR A 145 -4.00 -31.64 29.95
C TYR A 145 -3.60 -32.89 30.72
N SER A 146 -4.38 -33.27 31.71
CA SER A 146 -4.31 -34.61 32.27
C SER A 146 -5.21 -35.54 31.43
N TYR A 147 -4.60 -36.49 30.79
CA TYR A 147 -5.31 -37.63 30.17
C TYR A 147 -5.71 -38.62 31.25
#